data_7046cacdcef70e2655e55da24aa4b807
#
_entry.id   7046cacdcef70e2655e55da24aa4b807
#
_cell.length_a   1.000
_cell.length_b   1.000
_cell.length_c   1.000
_cell.angle_alpha   90.00
_cell.angle_beta   90.00
_cell.angle_gamma   90.00
#
_symmetry.space_group_name_H-M   'P 1'
#
loop_
_entity.id
_entity.type
_entity.pdbx_description
1 polymer ?
#
loop_
_entity_poly.entity_id
_entity_poly.type
_entity_poly.pdbx_seq_one_letter_code
_entity_poly.pdbx_strand_id
1 'polypeptide(L)' 'MDLPIDKQEFDYIVTALWKCRKSENKCGDLYEKMKLVQEVMDENPDGPYKRILREKHGMVI' A
#
# COMPACT_ATOMS: atom_id res chain seq x y z
N MET A 1 -4.76 14.11 1.67
CA MET A 1 -4.22 12.86 1.07
C MET A 1 -4.46 12.85 -0.42
N ASP A 2 -3.52 12.33 -1.18
CA ASP A 2 -3.65 12.26 -2.63
C ASP A 2 -4.23 10.92 -3.13
N LEU A 3 -4.67 10.07 -2.22
CA LEU A 3 -5.35 8.82 -2.54
C LEU A 3 -6.83 8.91 -2.16
N PRO A 4 -7.72 8.20 -2.88
CA PRO A 4 -9.17 8.26 -2.62
C PRO A 4 -9.62 7.49 -1.38
N ILE A 5 -8.68 6.96 -0.59
CA ILE A 5 -8.96 6.20 0.63
C ILE A 5 -8.10 6.75 1.76
N ASP A 6 -8.58 6.62 3.00
CA ASP A 6 -7.81 7.02 4.17
C ASP A 6 -6.94 5.85 4.69
N LYS A 7 -6.12 6.13 5.71
CA LYS A 7 -5.20 5.17 6.30
C LYS A 7 -5.95 3.96 6.87
N GLN A 8 -7.07 4.19 7.51
CA GLN A 8 -7.86 3.14 8.14
C GLN A 8 -8.44 2.18 7.10
N GLU A 9 -8.97 2.73 6.01
CA GLU A 9 -9.47 1.92 4.90
C GLU A 9 -8.35 1.12 4.25
N PHE A 10 -7.18 1.73 4.11
CA PHE A 10 -6.01 1.07 3.55
C PHE A 10 -5.56 -0.09 4.44
N ASP A 11 -5.52 0.11 5.75
CA ASP A 11 -5.15 -0.94 6.70
C ASP A 11 -6.10 -2.13 6.60
N TYR A 12 -7.39 -1.86 6.40
CA TYR A 12 -8.39 -2.91 6.21
C TYR A 12 -8.09 -3.74 4.96
N ILE A 13 -7.75 -3.09 3.87
CA ILE A 13 -7.39 -3.77 2.62
C ILE A 13 -6.13 -4.62 2.81
N VAL A 14 -5.11 -4.10 3.47
CA VAL A 14 -3.88 -4.83 3.75
C VAL A 14 -4.15 -6.08 4.59
N THR A 15 -5.02 -5.96 5.60
CA THR A 15 -5.42 -7.10 6.43
C THR A 15 -6.13 -8.17 5.61
N ALA A 16 -7.01 -7.77 4.71
CA ALA A 16 -7.71 -8.71 3.83
C ALA A 16 -6.73 -9.45 2.91
N LEU A 17 -5.77 -8.73 2.35
CA LEU A 17 -4.73 -9.32 1.50
C LEU A 17 -3.86 -10.29 2.30
N TRP A 18 -3.55 -9.96 3.53
CA TRP A 18 -2.79 -10.85 4.41
C TRP A 18 -3.51 -12.19 4.59
N LYS A 19 -4.82 -12.16 4.79
CA LYS A 19 -5.61 -13.38 4.98
C LYS A 19 -5.66 -14.27 3.75
N CYS A 20 -5.63 -13.68 2.54
CA CYS A 20 -5.72 -14.45 1.30
C CYS A 20 -4.40 -14.58 0.55
N ARG A 21 -3.28 -14.16 1.13
CA ARG A 21 -1.98 -14.15 0.45
C ARG A 21 -1.50 -15.51 -0.05
N LYS A 22 -1.95 -16.59 0.58
CA LYS A 22 -1.58 -17.94 0.19
C LYS A 22 -2.55 -18.59 -0.78
N SER A 23 -3.71 -17.97 -0.99
CA SER A 23 -4.75 -18.50 -1.88
C SER A 23 -4.38 -18.35 -3.35
N GLU A 24 -3.72 -17.26 -3.69
CA GLU A 24 -3.26 -16.98 -5.05
C GLU A 24 -1.93 -16.25 -5.00
N ASN A 25 -1.04 -16.53 -5.97
CA ASN A 25 0.24 -15.86 -6.07
C ASN A 25 0.09 -14.34 -6.20
N LYS A 26 -0.94 -13.91 -6.92
CA LYS A 26 -1.24 -12.50 -7.11
C LYS A 26 -1.54 -11.78 -5.79
N CYS A 27 -2.22 -12.46 -4.87
CA CYS A 27 -2.53 -11.89 -3.56
C CYS A 27 -1.26 -11.64 -2.75
N GLY A 28 -0.30 -12.57 -2.80
CA GLY A 28 0.97 -12.41 -2.11
C GLY A 28 1.78 -11.23 -2.64
N ASP A 29 1.90 -11.14 -3.97
CA ASP A 29 2.62 -10.03 -4.63
C ASP A 29 1.95 -8.69 -4.31
N LEU A 30 0.63 -8.65 -4.38
CA LEU A 30 -0.13 -7.45 -4.09
C LEU A 30 0.00 -7.05 -2.62
N TYR A 31 0.01 -8.03 -1.73
CA TYR A 31 0.21 -7.78 -0.30
C TYR A 31 1.56 -7.09 -0.05
N GLU A 32 2.64 -7.61 -0.63
CA GLU A 32 3.96 -7.02 -0.48
C GLU A 32 4.02 -5.60 -1.00
N LYS A 33 3.41 -5.35 -2.16
CA LYS A 33 3.32 -4.00 -2.73
C LYS A 33 2.55 -3.07 -1.80
N MET A 34 1.44 -3.53 -1.26
CA MET A 34 0.63 -2.71 -0.36
C MET A 34 1.34 -2.43 0.96
N LYS A 35 2.19 -3.35 1.42
CA LYS A 35 3.00 -3.11 2.62
C LYS A 35 3.97 -1.96 2.42
N LEU A 36 4.56 -1.84 1.24
CA LEU A 36 5.43 -0.70 0.92
C LEU A 36 4.65 0.61 0.94
N VAL A 37 3.45 0.60 0.39
CA VAL A 37 2.57 1.79 0.41
C VAL A 37 2.19 2.15 1.84
N GLN A 38 1.86 1.16 2.66
CA GLN A 38 1.51 1.37 4.06
C GLN A 38 2.67 2.01 4.83
N GLU A 39 3.88 1.55 4.60
CA GLU A 39 5.08 2.10 5.22
C GLU A 39 5.27 3.57 4.86
N VAL A 40 5.08 3.93 3.59
CA VAL A 40 5.16 5.32 3.14
C VAL A 40 4.07 6.17 3.81
N MET A 41 2.87 5.64 3.93
CA MET A 41 1.77 6.33 4.62
C MET A 41 2.09 6.60 6.08
N ASP A 42 2.72 5.64 6.77
CA ASP A 42 3.08 5.79 8.18
C ASP A 42 4.16 6.86 8.37
N GLU A 43 5.13 6.91 7.46
CA GLU A 43 6.20 7.89 7.52
C GLU A 43 5.78 9.28 7.07
N ASN A 44 4.78 9.37 6.20
CA ASN A 44 4.35 10.62 5.58
C ASN A 44 2.83 10.73 5.60
N PRO A 45 2.21 10.97 6.77
CA PRO A 45 0.75 10.91 6.89
C PRO A 45 -0.03 11.86 5.98
N ASP A 46 0.59 12.96 5.56
CA ASP A 46 -0.07 13.95 4.71
C ASP A 46 0.26 13.80 3.21
N GLY A 47 1.06 12.78 2.84
CA GLY A 47 1.47 12.60 1.45
C GLY A 47 2.52 13.62 1.02
N PRO A 48 2.82 13.71 -0.26
CA PRO A 48 2.21 13.06 -1.45
C PRO A 48 2.71 11.63 -1.64
N TYR A 49 1.81 10.67 -1.53
CA TYR A 49 2.17 9.25 -1.55
C TYR A 49 2.65 8.78 -2.92
N LYS A 50 1.96 9.20 -3.99
CA LYS A 50 2.31 8.78 -5.35
C LYS A 50 3.72 9.18 -5.72
N ARG A 51 4.10 10.41 -5.38
CA ARG A 51 5.42 10.93 -5.67
C ARG A 51 6.49 10.17 -4.87
N ILE A 52 6.26 9.98 -3.58
CA ILE A 52 7.21 9.28 -2.70
C ILE A 52 7.41 7.84 -3.16
N LEU A 53 6.31 7.14 -3.49
CA LEU A 53 6.39 5.77 -3.98
C LEU A 53 7.18 5.66 -5.27
N ARG A 54 7.00 6.61 -6.17
CA ARG A 54 7.74 6.65 -7.44
C ARG A 54 9.23 6.86 -7.19
N GLU A 55 9.58 7.82 -6.37
CA GLU A 55 10.97 8.19 -6.13
C GLU A 55 11.69 7.16 -5.27
N LYS A 56 11.04 6.63 -4.25
CA LYS A 56 11.65 5.72 -3.29
C LYS A 56 11.62 4.26 -3.72
N HIS A 57 10.52 3.82 -4.33
CA HIS A 57 10.31 2.42 -4.68
C HIS A 57 10.14 2.16 -6.18
N GLY A 58 10.19 3.20 -7.01
CA GLY A 58 10.04 3.06 -8.44
C GLY A 58 8.65 2.59 -8.88
N MET A 59 7.65 2.78 -8.04
CA MET A 59 6.28 2.39 -8.36
C MET A 59 5.63 3.39 -9.28
N VAL A 60 5.01 2.90 -10.35
CA VAL A 60 4.20 3.73 -11.26
C VAL A 60 2.74 3.56 -10.87
N ILE A 61 2.16 4.64 -10.41
CA ILE A 61 0.76 4.65 -9.99
C ILE A 61 -0.02 5.64 -10.82
#